data_318b38bde6cbf096f427fe18d6fda9c1
#
_entry.id   318b38bde6cbf096f427fe18d6fda9c1
#
_cell.length_a   1.000
_cell.length_b   1.000
_cell.length_c   1.000
_cell.angle_alpha   90.00
_cell.angle_beta   90.00
_cell.angle_gamma   90.00
#
_symmetry.space_group_name_H-M   'P 1'
#
loop_
_entity.id
_entity.type
_entity.pdbx_description
1 polymer ?
#
loop_
_entity_poly.entity_id
_entity_poly.type
_entity_poly.pdbx_seq_one_letter_code
_entity_poly.pdbx_strand_id
1 'polypeptide(L)'
;GMPNHVKYQRGYFMPPEPCFDWAKKEYIEKAPKWVSVDLRDGNQALIIPMSLEQKLEYFKKLVEIGFKEIEIGFPAASETEFELARTLIENDMIPEDVTIQVLTQAREHIIKKTFDALEGCKTPVIIHVYNSTSLAQREQVFKRDKEQIKEIALTGAKLLKELTDEAGHDNYRFEYSPESFTGTEPEYALEVCNAVLDVWQPTPDRKAIINLPATVEMSLPHVFAQQVEYMSKNLKYRDAVELSLHCHNDRGTGVAETELGILAGADRVE
;
A
#
# COMPACT_ATOMS: atom_id res chain seq x y z
N GLY A 1 4.04 35.68 16.90
CA GLY A 1 4.04 34.30 16.39
C GLY A 1 4.08 33.26 17.49
N MET A 2 3.65 32.05 17.25
CA MET A 2 3.73 30.97 18.24
C MET A 2 5.21 30.72 18.60
N PRO A 3 5.58 30.72 19.88
CA PRO A 3 6.99 30.61 20.29
C PRO A 3 7.59 29.22 19.99
N ASN A 4 6.76 28.22 19.71
CA ASN A 4 7.18 26.84 19.51
C ASN A 4 7.42 26.45 18.04
N HIS A 5 7.21 27.34 17.06
CA HIS A 5 7.40 27.01 15.64
C HIS A 5 8.84 26.59 15.33
N VAL A 6 9.81 27.07 16.09
CA VAL A 6 11.24 26.72 15.94
C VAL A 6 11.57 25.26 16.25
N LYS A 7 10.66 24.53 16.90
CA LYS A 7 10.82 23.10 17.21
C LYS A 7 10.59 22.22 15.98
N TYR A 8 9.88 22.75 15.00
CA TYR A 8 9.49 21.97 13.82
C TYR A 8 10.49 22.19 12.69
N GLN A 9 11.16 21.14 12.33
CA GLN A 9 12.12 21.14 11.23
C GLN A 9 11.51 20.41 10.05
N ARG A 10 12.05 20.68 8.86
CA ARG A 10 11.69 19.97 7.63
C ARG A 10 12.03 18.50 7.77
N GLY A 11 11.03 17.62 7.72
CA GLY A 11 11.18 16.17 7.87
C GLY A 11 11.01 15.38 6.57
N TYR A 12 10.83 16.05 5.42
CA TYR A 12 10.66 15.43 4.12
C TYR A 12 11.88 15.65 3.22
N PHE A 13 11.97 14.84 2.17
CA PHE A 13 13.07 14.87 1.22
C PHE A 13 12.57 15.22 -0.19
N MET A 14 13.28 16.10 -0.88
CA MET A 14 13.04 16.37 -2.29
C MET A 14 13.64 15.24 -3.15
N PRO A 15 13.04 14.93 -4.30
CA PRO A 15 13.71 14.09 -5.29
C PRO A 15 15.07 14.66 -5.70
N PRO A 16 16.03 13.81 -6.12
CA PRO A 16 17.38 14.26 -6.51
C PRO A 16 17.39 15.12 -7.76
N GLU A 17 16.30 15.06 -8.55
CA GLU A 17 16.13 15.84 -9.77
C GLU A 17 14.76 16.53 -9.79
N PRO A 18 14.60 17.66 -10.50
CA PRO A 18 13.31 18.32 -10.64
C PRO A 18 12.29 17.45 -11.38
N CYS A 19 11.09 17.32 -10.83
CA CYS A 19 9.99 16.51 -11.36
C CYS A 19 8.73 17.38 -11.50
N PHE A 20 8.54 18.02 -12.67
CA PHE A 20 7.47 18.99 -12.90
C PHE A 20 6.61 18.68 -14.15
N ASP A 21 6.71 17.50 -14.73
CA ASP A 21 5.91 17.17 -15.91
C ASP A 21 4.41 17.08 -15.57
N TRP A 22 4.08 16.67 -14.36
CA TRP A 22 2.71 16.69 -13.85
C TRP A 22 2.07 18.09 -13.92
N ALA A 23 2.83 19.15 -13.67
CA ALA A 23 2.34 20.52 -13.66
C ALA A 23 1.98 21.05 -15.06
N LYS A 24 2.39 20.37 -16.12
CA LYS A 24 2.05 20.71 -17.52
C LYS A 24 0.73 20.09 -17.97
N LYS A 25 0.19 19.14 -17.22
CA LYS A 25 -1.05 18.44 -17.55
C LYS A 25 -2.25 19.24 -17.05
N GLU A 26 -3.24 19.40 -17.91
CA GLU A 26 -4.45 20.14 -17.62
C GLU A 26 -5.49 19.30 -16.84
N TYR A 27 -5.52 18.00 -17.09
CA TYR A 27 -6.51 17.09 -16.51
C TYR A 27 -5.97 15.66 -16.39
N ILE A 28 -6.69 14.84 -15.64
CA ILE A 28 -6.42 13.40 -15.49
C ILE A 28 -7.01 12.68 -16.70
N GLU A 29 -6.17 12.18 -17.59
CA GLU A 29 -6.59 11.53 -18.84
C GLU A 29 -7.20 10.15 -18.63
N LYS A 30 -6.78 9.43 -17.61
CA LYS A 30 -7.21 8.06 -17.29
C LYS A 30 -7.65 7.97 -15.84
N ALA A 31 -8.87 7.49 -15.63
CA ALA A 31 -9.37 7.24 -14.30
C ALA A 31 -8.48 6.22 -13.55
N PRO A 32 -8.11 6.48 -12.30
CA PRO A 32 -7.39 5.51 -11.48
C PRO A 32 -8.28 4.33 -11.11
N LYS A 33 -7.66 3.22 -10.74
CA LYS A 33 -8.37 2.17 -10.02
C LYS A 33 -8.68 2.62 -8.60
N TRP A 34 -9.87 2.33 -8.12
CA TRP A 34 -10.33 2.67 -6.78
C TRP A 34 -10.31 1.45 -5.87
N VAL A 35 -9.69 1.61 -4.71
CA VAL A 35 -9.66 0.59 -3.66
C VAL A 35 -10.32 1.15 -2.42
N SER A 36 -11.20 0.38 -1.79
CA SER A 36 -11.70 0.72 -0.47
C SER A 36 -10.79 0.16 0.60
N VAL A 37 -10.36 1.00 1.53
CA VAL A 37 -9.62 0.63 2.74
C VAL A 37 -10.43 0.88 4.02
N ASP A 38 -11.73 1.09 3.89
CA ASP A 38 -12.63 1.37 5.01
C ASP A 38 -12.63 0.27 6.07
N LEU A 39 -12.60 -1.00 5.62
CA LEU A 39 -12.62 -2.16 6.51
C LEU A 39 -11.29 -2.41 7.21
N ARG A 40 -10.19 -1.85 6.72
CA ARG A 40 -8.87 -1.98 7.35
C ARG A 40 -8.45 -0.67 8.01
N ASP A 41 -8.02 0.33 7.26
CA ASP A 41 -7.49 1.58 7.79
C ASP A 41 -8.58 2.44 8.42
N GLY A 42 -9.72 2.55 7.76
CA GLY A 42 -10.90 3.24 8.30
C GLY A 42 -11.38 2.61 9.61
N ASN A 43 -11.44 1.28 9.68
CA ASN A 43 -11.79 0.58 10.91
C ASN A 43 -10.78 0.79 12.04
N GLN A 44 -9.48 0.88 11.72
CA GLN A 44 -8.43 1.16 12.72
C GLN A 44 -8.59 2.54 13.37
N ALA A 45 -9.18 3.50 12.67
CA ALA A 45 -9.43 4.85 13.19
C ALA A 45 -10.63 4.93 14.15
N LEU A 46 -11.46 3.89 14.23
CA LEU A 46 -12.63 3.87 15.10
C LEU A 46 -12.24 3.62 16.56
N ILE A 47 -12.86 4.36 17.48
CA ILE A 47 -12.71 4.14 18.93
C ILE A 47 -13.18 2.73 19.30
N ILE A 48 -14.30 2.29 18.72
CA ILE A 48 -14.84 0.94 18.84
C ILE A 48 -14.82 0.33 17.45
N PRO A 49 -13.90 -0.61 17.19
CA PRO A 49 -13.84 -1.31 15.91
C PRO A 49 -15.15 -2.02 15.57
N MET A 50 -15.42 -2.19 14.27
CA MET A 50 -16.61 -2.90 13.82
C MET A 50 -16.56 -4.38 14.24
N SER A 51 -17.74 -4.91 14.63
CA SER A 51 -17.93 -6.35 14.82
C SER A 51 -17.86 -7.11 13.49
N LEU A 52 -17.74 -8.44 13.55
CA LEU A 52 -17.77 -9.29 12.36
C LEU A 52 -19.06 -9.06 11.52
N GLU A 53 -20.22 -8.98 12.17
CA GLU A 53 -21.49 -8.75 11.49
C GLU A 53 -21.51 -7.40 10.75
N GLN A 54 -21.05 -6.34 11.40
CA GLN A 54 -20.94 -5.01 10.81
C GLN A 54 -19.97 -5.00 9.62
N LYS A 55 -18.83 -5.69 9.74
CA LYS A 55 -17.85 -5.81 8.64
C LYS A 55 -18.43 -6.57 7.43
N LEU A 56 -19.17 -7.63 7.65
CA LEU A 56 -19.85 -8.38 6.60
C LEU A 56 -20.90 -7.53 5.87
N GLU A 57 -21.71 -6.77 6.62
CA GLU A 57 -22.68 -5.84 6.05
C GLU A 57 -21.98 -4.73 5.26
N TYR A 58 -20.90 -4.19 5.80
CA TYR A 58 -20.13 -3.15 5.14
C TYR A 58 -19.48 -3.66 3.85
N PHE A 59 -18.90 -4.85 3.86
CA PHE A 59 -18.35 -5.49 2.65
C PHE A 59 -19.41 -5.62 1.54
N LYS A 60 -20.60 -6.10 1.87
CA LYS A 60 -21.72 -6.18 0.92
C LYS A 60 -22.06 -4.81 0.34
N LYS A 61 -22.06 -3.78 1.18
CA LYS A 61 -22.36 -2.41 0.75
C LYS A 61 -21.27 -1.87 -0.20
N LEU A 62 -20.00 -2.13 0.05
CA LEU A 62 -18.90 -1.75 -0.84
C LEU A 62 -19.02 -2.43 -2.21
N VAL A 63 -19.40 -3.69 -2.24
CA VAL A 63 -19.67 -4.42 -3.49
C VAL A 63 -20.85 -3.82 -4.24
N GLU A 64 -21.94 -3.46 -3.54
CA GLU A 64 -23.12 -2.80 -4.14
C GLU A 64 -22.77 -1.43 -4.73
N ILE A 65 -21.89 -0.65 -4.08
CA ILE A 65 -21.39 0.64 -4.59
C ILE A 65 -20.60 0.45 -5.87
N GLY A 66 -19.94 -0.71 -6.03
CA GLY A 66 -19.21 -1.05 -7.25
C GLY A 66 -17.70 -1.12 -7.09
N PHE A 67 -17.17 -1.13 -5.87
CA PHE A 67 -15.75 -1.37 -5.65
C PHE A 67 -15.33 -2.75 -6.15
N LYS A 68 -14.23 -2.79 -6.90
CA LYS A 68 -13.65 -4.02 -7.45
C LYS A 68 -12.39 -4.49 -6.74
N GLU A 69 -11.80 -3.62 -5.92
CA GLU A 69 -10.68 -3.94 -5.02
C GLU A 69 -11.05 -3.43 -3.62
N ILE A 70 -11.01 -4.33 -2.64
CA ILE A 70 -11.42 -4.03 -1.25
C ILE A 70 -10.39 -4.63 -0.30
N GLU A 71 -9.71 -3.76 0.48
CA GLU A 71 -8.84 -4.20 1.56
C GLU A 71 -9.69 -4.54 2.78
N ILE A 72 -9.83 -5.84 3.06
CA ILE A 72 -10.75 -6.35 4.06
C ILE A 72 -10.19 -6.33 5.49
N GLY A 73 -8.87 -6.24 5.65
CA GLY A 73 -8.30 -6.18 6.97
C GLY A 73 -6.85 -6.63 7.05
N PHE A 74 -6.41 -6.84 8.30
CA PHE A 74 -5.11 -7.36 8.68
C PHE A 74 -5.30 -8.69 9.44
N PRO A 75 -5.51 -9.82 8.73
CA PRO A 75 -5.95 -11.07 9.34
C PRO A 75 -5.05 -11.61 10.44
N ALA A 76 -3.73 -11.36 10.32
CA ALA A 76 -2.78 -11.82 11.33
C ALA A 76 -2.77 -10.99 12.62
N ALA A 77 -3.32 -9.77 12.59
CA ALA A 77 -3.31 -8.85 13.74
C ALA A 77 -4.53 -8.97 14.64
N SER A 78 -5.64 -9.51 14.14
CA SER A 78 -6.92 -9.55 14.86
C SER A 78 -7.70 -10.80 14.51
N GLU A 79 -8.29 -11.44 15.54
CA GLU A 79 -9.15 -12.61 15.36
C GLU A 79 -10.38 -12.26 14.52
N THR A 80 -11.02 -11.10 14.76
CA THR A 80 -12.17 -10.64 14.00
C THR A 80 -11.84 -10.46 12.52
N GLU A 81 -10.67 -9.95 12.19
CA GLU A 81 -10.26 -9.78 10.78
C GLU A 81 -9.88 -11.11 10.13
N PHE A 82 -9.30 -12.03 10.89
CA PHE A 82 -9.10 -13.41 10.43
C PHE A 82 -10.42 -14.09 10.13
N GLU A 83 -11.39 -14.01 11.05
CA GLU A 83 -12.74 -14.57 10.88
C GLU A 83 -13.48 -13.94 9.71
N LEU A 84 -13.30 -12.64 9.46
CA LEU A 84 -13.90 -11.98 8.29
C LEU A 84 -13.42 -12.61 6.99
N ALA A 85 -12.12 -12.79 6.82
CA ALA A 85 -11.56 -13.43 5.64
C ALA A 85 -12.11 -14.87 5.48
N ARG A 86 -12.11 -15.65 6.56
CA ARG A 86 -12.64 -17.01 6.54
C ARG A 86 -14.12 -17.06 6.19
N THR A 87 -14.92 -16.19 6.81
CA THR A 87 -16.36 -16.14 6.56
C THR A 87 -16.69 -15.81 5.11
N LEU A 88 -15.99 -14.81 4.54
CA LEU A 88 -16.18 -14.42 3.14
C LEU A 88 -15.83 -15.55 2.17
N ILE A 89 -14.73 -16.27 2.44
CA ILE A 89 -14.24 -17.36 1.58
C ILE A 89 -15.11 -18.62 1.73
N GLU A 90 -15.37 -19.05 2.94
CA GLU A 90 -16.10 -20.31 3.21
C GLU A 90 -17.58 -20.25 2.81
N ASN A 91 -18.17 -19.07 2.77
CA ASN A 91 -19.56 -18.88 2.36
C ASN A 91 -19.71 -18.32 0.94
N ASP A 92 -18.67 -18.34 0.12
CA ASP A 92 -18.68 -17.86 -1.28
C ASP A 92 -19.28 -16.44 -1.42
N MET A 93 -18.89 -15.53 -0.48
CA MET A 93 -19.46 -14.18 -0.43
C MET A 93 -18.72 -13.17 -1.31
N ILE A 94 -17.59 -13.55 -1.91
CA ILE A 94 -16.77 -12.68 -2.75
C ILE A 94 -17.20 -12.87 -4.21
N PRO A 95 -17.73 -11.82 -4.88
CA PRO A 95 -18.05 -11.92 -6.31
C PRO A 95 -16.79 -12.22 -7.14
N GLU A 96 -16.96 -12.92 -8.27
CA GLU A 96 -15.85 -13.32 -9.16
C GLU A 96 -15.04 -12.12 -9.70
N ASP A 97 -15.67 -10.97 -9.83
CA ASP A 97 -15.08 -9.74 -10.36
C ASP A 97 -14.56 -8.79 -9.26
N VAL A 98 -14.55 -9.25 -8.00
CA VAL A 98 -14.03 -8.50 -6.86
C VAL A 98 -12.73 -9.14 -6.36
N THR A 99 -11.69 -8.32 -6.24
CA THR A 99 -10.41 -8.69 -5.64
C THR A 99 -10.40 -8.27 -4.18
N ILE A 100 -10.18 -9.20 -3.27
CA ILE A 100 -9.90 -8.86 -1.88
C ILE A 100 -8.42 -8.59 -1.69
N GLN A 101 -8.12 -7.63 -0.82
CA GLN A 101 -6.77 -7.29 -0.42
C GLN A 101 -6.62 -7.52 1.08
N VAL A 102 -5.49 -8.04 1.51
CA VAL A 102 -5.18 -8.27 2.93
C VAL A 102 -3.80 -7.71 3.25
N LEU A 103 -3.69 -7.02 4.39
CA LEU A 103 -2.44 -6.45 4.87
C LEU A 103 -1.64 -7.49 5.66
N THR A 104 -0.33 -7.47 5.50
CA THR A 104 0.61 -8.26 6.29
C THR A 104 1.91 -7.48 6.51
N GLN A 105 2.55 -7.69 7.66
CA GLN A 105 3.91 -7.22 7.89
C GLN A 105 4.93 -8.17 7.26
N ALA A 106 6.11 -7.65 6.92
CA ALA A 106 7.24 -8.42 6.41
C ALA A 106 7.91 -9.26 7.53
N ARG A 107 7.13 -10.16 8.16
CA ARG A 107 7.57 -11.10 9.21
C ARG A 107 7.01 -12.48 8.92
N GLU A 108 7.83 -13.50 9.01
CA GLU A 108 7.50 -14.87 8.61
C GLU A 108 6.19 -15.39 9.23
N HIS A 109 6.06 -15.34 10.56
CA HIS A 109 4.87 -15.86 11.24
C HIS A 109 3.60 -15.09 10.89
N ILE A 110 3.71 -13.77 10.62
CA ILE A 110 2.60 -12.93 10.20
C ILE A 110 2.17 -13.28 8.79
N ILE A 111 3.11 -13.44 7.88
CA ILE A 111 2.85 -13.84 6.49
C ILE A 111 2.18 -15.22 6.44
N LYS A 112 2.72 -16.20 7.17
CA LYS A 112 2.13 -17.56 7.20
C LYS A 112 0.69 -17.53 7.69
N LYS A 113 0.40 -16.81 8.78
CA LYS A 113 -0.98 -16.66 9.28
C LYS A 113 -1.89 -15.95 8.26
N THR A 114 -1.37 -15.05 7.47
CA THR A 114 -2.11 -14.40 6.38
C THR A 114 -2.51 -15.42 5.31
N PHE A 115 -1.60 -16.31 4.91
CA PHE A 115 -1.90 -17.40 3.97
C PHE A 115 -2.95 -18.36 4.55
N ASP A 116 -2.87 -18.70 5.85
CA ASP A 116 -3.89 -19.52 6.51
C ASP A 116 -5.29 -18.88 6.41
N ALA A 117 -5.37 -17.55 6.56
CA ALA A 117 -6.63 -16.82 6.43
C ALA A 117 -7.21 -16.86 5.01
N LEU A 118 -6.38 -17.03 3.99
CA LEU A 118 -6.75 -17.05 2.57
C LEU A 118 -6.98 -18.46 2.00
N GLU A 119 -6.80 -19.49 2.82
CA GLU A 119 -6.94 -20.88 2.38
C GLU A 119 -8.28 -21.11 1.67
N GLY A 120 -8.21 -21.73 0.49
CA GLY A 120 -9.41 -22.04 -0.31
C GLY A 120 -10.00 -20.87 -1.09
N CYS A 121 -9.41 -19.68 -1.07
CA CYS A 121 -9.87 -18.54 -1.85
C CYS A 121 -9.67 -18.78 -3.34
N LYS A 122 -10.76 -18.76 -4.10
CA LYS A 122 -10.77 -18.98 -5.56
C LYS A 122 -10.81 -17.69 -6.37
N THR A 123 -11.20 -16.58 -5.74
CA THR A 123 -11.28 -15.28 -6.36
C THR A 123 -9.91 -14.58 -6.34
N PRO A 124 -9.70 -13.52 -7.13
CA PRO A 124 -8.43 -12.78 -7.09
C PRO A 124 -8.11 -12.20 -5.71
N VAL A 125 -6.85 -12.30 -5.32
CA VAL A 125 -6.32 -11.79 -4.04
C VAL A 125 -5.11 -10.91 -4.27
N ILE A 126 -5.03 -9.80 -3.53
CA ILE A 126 -3.82 -9.00 -3.36
C ILE A 126 -3.32 -9.19 -1.92
N ILE A 127 -2.07 -9.62 -1.78
CA ILE A 127 -1.39 -9.64 -0.49
C ILE A 127 -0.51 -8.41 -0.41
N HIS A 128 -0.88 -7.50 0.49
CA HIS A 128 -0.25 -6.22 0.71
C HIS A 128 0.76 -6.32 1.86
N VAL A 129 2.04 -6.38 1.52
CA VAL A 129 3.12 -6.42 2.51
C VAL A 129 3.74 -5.04 2.68
N TYR A 130 4.08 -4.69 3.91
CA TYR A 130 4.74 -3.44 4.23
C TYR A 130 5.84 -3.59 5.27
N ASN A 131 6.77 -2.66 5.25
CA ASN A 131 7.66 -2.37 6.36
C ASN A 131 8.03 -0.88 6.34
N SER A 132 8.40 -0.36 7.51
CA SER A 132 8.75 1.05 7.67
C SER A 132 10.13 1.37 7.10
N THR A 133 10.22 2.42 6.32
CA THR A 133 11.45 2.81 5.63
C THR A 133 11.97 4.21 5.98
N SER A 134 11.17 5.01 6.71
CA SER A 134 11.52 6.40 7.02
C SER A 134 12.77 6.54 7.89
N LEU A 135 13.45 7.66 7.76
CA LEU A 135 14.63 8.00 8.57
C LEU A 135 14.31 7.92 10.07
N ALA A 136 13.20 8.52 10.49
CA ALA A 136 12.79 8.52 11.91
C ALA A 136 12.57 7.11 12.45
N GLN A 137 11.94 6.25 11.67
CA GLN A 137 11.68 4.85 12.08
C GLN A 137 12.98 4.03 12.12
N ARG A 138 13.84 4.20 11.12
CA ARG A 138 15.15 3.50 11.10
C ARG A 138 15.98 3.84 12.33
N GLU A 139 16.09 5.12 12.67
CA GLU A 139 16.96 5.60 13.75
C GLU A 139 16.37 5.44 15.14
N GLN A 140 15.10 5.78 15.31
CA GLN A 140 14.47 5.89 16.64
C GLN A 140 13.75 4.63 17.08
N VAL A 141 13.10 3.92 16.14
CA VAL A 141 12.28 2.75 16.46
C VAL A 141 13.06 1.45 16.27
N PHE A 142 13.55 1.20 15.06
CA PHE A 142 14.21 -0.07 14.74
C PHE A 142 15.69 -0.07 15.08
N LYS A 143 16.34 1.10 15.13
CA LYS A 143 17.80 1.23 15.30
C LYS A 143 18.56 0.36 14.31
N ARG A 144 18.17 0.45 13.05
CA ARG A 144 18.70 -0.32 11.93
C ARG A 144 19.10 0.60 10.78
N ASP A 145 20.15 0.22 10.07
CA ASP A 145 20.60 0.92 8.86
C ASP A 145 19.71 0.60 7.64
N LYS A 146 19.97 1.27 6.54
CA LYS A 146 19.23 1.12 5.29
C LYS A 146 19.28 -0.30 4.74
N GLU A 147 20.43 -0.97 4.79
CA GLU A 147 20.59 -2.34 4.30
C GLU A 147 19.77 -3.34 5.12
N GLN A 148 19.79 -3.20 6.44
CA GLN A 148 19.00 -4.04 7.34
C GLN A 148 17.48 -3.87 7.12
N ILE A 149 17.02 -2.63 6.90
CA ILE A 149 15.62 -2.35 6.60
C ILE A 149 15.23 -2.91 5.22
N LYS A 150 16.08 -2.75 4.21
CA LYS A 150 15.87 -3.34 2.87
C LYS A 150 15.78 -4.86 2.94
N GLU A 151 16.62 -5.51 3.73
CA GLU A 151 16.61 -6.96 3.89
C GLU A 151 15.29 -7.46 4.51
N ILE A 152 14.66 -6.70 5.41
CA ILE A 152 13.33 -7.02 5.93
C ILE A 152 12.31 -7.06 4.78
N ALA A 153 12.30 -6.06 3.91
CA ALA A 153 11.42 -6.02 2.75
C ALA A 153 11.66 -7.21 1.80
N LEU A 154 12.92 -7.52 1.51
CA LEU A 154 13.29 -8.63 0.64
C LEU A 154 12.93 -9.99 1.21
N THR A 155 13.13 -10.19 2.51
CA THR A 155 12.74 -11.42 3.20
C THR A 155 11.23 -11.64 3.09
N GLY A 156 10.44 -10.61 3.34
CA GLY A 156 8.99 -10.66 3.18
C GLY A 156 8.56 -10.95 1.73
N ALA A 157 9.15 -10.24 0.77
CA ALA A 157 8.85 -10.42 -0.65
C ALA A 157 9.17 -11.84 -1.14
N LYS A 158 10.31 -12.40 -0.75
CA LYS A 158 10.72 -13.77 -1.08
C LYS A 158 9.73 -14.79 -0.52
N LEU A 159 9.37 -14.66 0.75
CA LEU A 159 8.45 -15.57 1.41
C LEU A 159 7.06 -15.55 0.76
N LEU A 160 6.53 -14.37 0.42
CA LEU A 160 5.27 -14.27 -0.33
C LEU A 160 5.31 -15.05 -1.64
N LYS A 161 6.40 -14.89 -2.38
CA LYS A 161 6.59 -15.59 -3.65
C LYS A 161 6.70 -17.10 -3.44
N GLU A 162 7.52 -17.55 -2.52
CA GLU A 162 7.72 -18.96 -2.19
C GLU A 162 6.40 -19.65 -1.82
N LEU A 163 5.67 -19.11 -0.85
CA LEU A 163 4.39 -19.69 -0.42
C LEU A 163 3.34 -19.71 -1.52
N THR A 164 3.31 -18.68 -2.36
CA THR A 164 2.39 -18.60 -3.50
C THR A 164 2.72 -19.66 -4.56
N ASP A 165 3.99 -19.79 -4.90
CA ASP A 165 4.47 -20.76 -5.89
C ASP A 165 4.30 -22.21 -5.40
N GLU A 166 4.63 -22.49 -4.13
CA GLU A 166 4.47 -23.81 -3.52
C GLU A 166 3.00 -24.29 -3.47
N ALA A 167 2.09 -23.36 -3.18
CA ALA A 167 0.66 -23.65 -3.17
C ALA A 167 0.01 -23.63 -4.56
N GLY A 168 0.73 -23.18 -5.59
CA GLY A 168 0.23 -23.09 -6.97
C GLY A 168 -0.87 -22.04 -7.16
N HIS A 169 -0.85 -20.95 -6.36
CA HIS A 169 -1.83 -19.88 -6.47
C HIS A 169 -1.54 -18.98 -7.68
N ASP A 170 -2.32 -19.11 -8.73
CA ASP A 170 -2.28 -18.25 -9.91
C ASP A 170 -3.17 -16.99 -9.78
N ASN A 171 -4.05 -16.96 -8.80
CA ASN A 171 -4.97 -15.86 -8.49
C ASN A 171 -4.40 -14.83 -7.50
N TYR A 172 -3.18 -15.00 -6.99
CA TYR A 172 -2.54 -14.08 -6.05
C TYR A 172 -1.65 -13.07 -6.77
N ARG A 173 -1.77 -11.80 -6.35
CA ARG A 173 -0.88 -10.70 -6.71
C ARG A 173 -0.32 -10.07 -5.45
N PHE A 174 0.75 -9.31 -5.60
CA PHE A 174 1.45 -8.70 -4.46
C PHE A 174 1.47 -7.18 -4.56
N GLU A 175 1.32 -6.56 -3.41
CA GLU A 175 1.51 -5.13 -3.20
C GLU A 175 2.58 -4.93 -2.14
N TYR A 176 3.48 -3.97 -2.37
CA TYR A 176 4.48 -3.53 -1.41
C TYR A 176 4.31 -2.04 -1.11
N SER A 177 4.31 -1.70 0.19
CA SER A 177 4.35 -0.31 0.67
C SER A 177 5.62 -0.06 1.48
N PRO A 178 6.48 0.89 1.06
CA PRO A 178 7.48 1.48 1.93
C PRO A 178 6.78 2.44 2.90
N GLU A 179 6.37 1.93 4.06
CA GLU A 179 5.60 2.70 5.04
C GLU A 179 6.33 3.98 5.44
N SER A 180 5.58 5.06 5.63
CA SER A 180 6.12 6.41 5.83
C SER A 180 6.99 6.88 4.65
N PHE A 181 6.52 6.63 3.43
CA PHE A 181 7.20 7.05 2.20
C PHE A 181 7.54 8.55 2.20
N THR A 182 6.63 9.40 2.70
CA THR A 182 6.84 10.86 2.78
C THR A 182 7.96 11.28 3.72
N GLY A 183 8.38 10.42 4.64
CA GLY A 183 9.55 10.61 5.52
C GLY A 183 10.76 9.77 5.11
N THR A 184 10.75 9.20 3.92
CA THR A 184 11.81 8.36 3.35
C THR A 184 12.52 9.12 2.22
N GLU A 185 13.83 8.99 2.13
CA GLU A 185 14.59 9.53 0.99
C GLU A 185 14.08 8.89 -0.30
N PRO A 186 13.68 9.65 -1.33
CA PRO A 186 13.11 9.10 -2.56
C PRO A 186 14.00 8.07 -3.25
N GLU A 187 15.31 8.29 -3.27
CA GLU A 187 16.28 7.36 -3.86
C GLU A 187 16.32 6.03 -3.11
N TYR A 188 16.20 6.09 -1.78
CA TYR A 188 16.17 4.89 -0.95
C TYR A 188 14.84 4.14 -1.10
N ALA A 189 13.70 4.85 -1.13
CA ALA A 189 12.42 4.23 -1.42
C ALA A 189 12.43 3.52 -2.78
N LEU A 190 13.01 4.16 -3.80
CA LEU A 190 13.19 3.57 -5.13
C LEU A 190 14.06 2.32 -5.09
N GLU A 191 15.18 2.36 -4.38
CA GLU A 191 16.09 1.22 -4.21
C GLU A 191 15.37 0.02 -3.60
N VAL A 192 14.64 0.22 -2.51
CA VAL A 192 13.90 -0.86 -1.83
C VAL A 192 12.78 -1.40 -2.73
N CYS A 193 11.98 -0.54 -3.35
CA CYS A 193 10.92 -0.96 -4.26
C CYS A 193 11.47 -1.75 -5.46
N ASN A 194 12.55 -1.29 -6.07
CA ASN A 194 13.19 -2.01 -7.17
C ASN A 194 13.75 -3.36 -6.75
N ALA A 195 14.31 -3.46 -5.55
CA ALA A 195 14.80 -4.72 -5.01
C ALA A 195 13.66 -5.73 -4.77
N VAL A 196 12.51 -5.27 -4.26
CA VAL A 196 11.29 -6.09 -4.12
C VAL A 196 10.78 -6.54 -5.49
N LEU A 197 10.73 -5.65 -6.47
CA LEU A 197 10.30 -5.97 -7.84
C LEU A 197 11.25 -6.98 -8.51
N ASP A 198 12.54 -6.90 -8.26
CA ASP A 198 13.53 -7.88 -8.75
C ASP A 198 13.28 -9.28 -8.18
N VAL A 199 12.75 -9.39 -6.96
CA VAL A 199 12.31 -10.68 -6.38
C VAL A 199 11.04 -11.19 -7.07
N TRP A 200 10.05 -10.33 -7.24
CA TRP A 200 8.74 -10.72 -7.77
C TRP A 200 8.72 -10.90 -9.28
N GLN A 201 9.54 -10.17 -10.03
CA GLN A 201 9.61 -10.19 -11.49
C GLN A 201 8.22 -10.12 -12.15
N PRO A 202 7.45 -9.05 -11.88
CA PRO A 202 6.11 -8.92 -12.42
C PRO A 202 6.11 -8.83 -13.94
N THR A 203 4.97 -9.16 -14.53
CA THR A 203 4.73 -9.06 -15.97
C THR A 203 3.52 -8.16 -16.23
N PRO A 204 3.33 -7.62 -17.46
CA PRO A 204 2.14 -6.86 -17.81
C PRO A 204 0.82 -7.61 -17.57
N ASP A 205 0.83 -8.94 -17.67
CA ASP A 205 -0.35 -9.79 -17.45
C ASP A 205 -0.58 -10.11 -15.96
N ARG A 206 0.47 -10.02 -15.15
CA ARG A 206 0.41 -10.25 -13.69
C ARG A 206 1.22 -9.15 -12.99
N LYS A 207 0.62 -7.99 -12.91
CA LYS A 207 1.27 -6.79 -12.35
C LYS A 207 1.44 -6.88 -10.85
N ALA A 208 2.58 -6.39 -10.36
CA ALA A 208 2.76 -6.02 -8.97
C ALA A 208 2.21 -4.61 -8.71
N ILE A 209 1.95 -4.32 -7.44
CA ILE A 209 1.53 -2.99 -7.00
C ILE A 209 2.63 -2.43 -6.10
N ILE A 210 3.06 -1.22 -6.39
CA ILE A 210 3.90 -0.40 -5.50
C ILE A 210 3.02 0.72 -5.00
N ASN A 211 2.80 0.75 -3.70
CA ASN A 211 1.97 1.77 -3.05
C ASN A 211 2.84 2.77 -2.29
N LEU A 212 2.57 4.04 -2.46
CA LEU A 212 3.33 5.13 -1.85
C LEU A 212 2.47 5.81 -0.77
N PRO A 213 2.60 5.40 0.50
CA PRO A 213 1.77 5.95 1.55
C PRO A 213 2.28 7.31 2.03
N ALA A 214 1.42 8.33 1.96
CA ALA A 214 1.58 9.55 2.72
C ALA A 214 1.03 9.30 4.13
N THR A 215 1.75 8.47 4.90
CA THR A 215 1.39 8.08 6.27
C THR A 215 1.21 9.29 7.16
N VAL A 216 2.02 10.31 6.93
CA VAL A 216 1.88 11.66 7.46
C VAL A 216 2.06 12.65 6.31
N GLU A 217 1.18 13.64 6.23
CA GLU A 217 1.30 14.76 5.28
C GLU A 217 2.44 15.71 5.71
N MET A 218 3.68 15.37 5.34
CA MET A 218 4.89 16.07 5.80
C MET A 218 5.25 17.29 4.97
N SER A 219 4.65 17.44 3.79
CA SER A 219 4.96 18.51 2.83
C SER A 219 3.69 19.05 2.17
N LEU A 220 3.85 20.06 1.34
CA LEU A 220 2.74 20.53 0.49
C LEU A 220 2.48 19.52 -0.65
N PRO A 221 1.24 19.45 -1.18
CA PRO A 221 0.85 18.47 -2.19
C PRO A 221 1.73 18.44 -3.44
N HIS A 222 2.26 19.57 -3.88
CA HIS A 222 3.15 19.64 -5.03
C HIS A 222 4.51 18.97 -4.81
N VAL A 223 4.97 18.88 -3.56
CA VAL A 223 6.19 18.10 -3.21
C VAL A 223 5.91 16.61 -3.33
N PHE A 224 4.77 16.17 -2.82
CA PHE A 224 4.34 14.78 -2.97
C PHE A 224 4.20 14.38 -4.45
N ALA A 225 3.63 15.25 -5.27
CA ALA A 225 3.55 15.02 -6.72
C ALA A 225 4.95 14.83 -7.36
N GLN A 226 5.94 15.61 -6.96
CA GLN A 226 7.31 15.43 -7.43
C GLN A 226 7.91 14.08 -7.00
N GLN A 227 7.66 13.66 -5.76
CA GLN A 227 8.11 12.36 -5.24
C GLN A 227 7.45 11.21 -6.03
N VAL A 228 6.15 11.31 -6.31
CA VAL A 228 5.41 10.31 -7.10
C VAL A 228 5.95 10.25 -8.54
N GLU A 229 6.16 11.39 -9.18
CA GLU A 229 6.71 11.45 -10.55
C GLU A 229 8.10 10.83 -10.62
N TYR A 230 8.96 11.11 -9.65
CA TYR A 230 10.28 10.49 -9.55
C TYR A 230 10.18 8.97 -9.48
N MET A 231 9.31 8.44 -8.63
CA MET A 231 9.08 7.00 -8.52
C MET A 231 8.53 6.43 -9.83
N SER A 232 7.52 7.06 -10.41
CA SER A 232 6.90 6.60 -11.66
C SER A 232 7.89 6.50 -12.82
N LYS A 233 8.83 7.45 -12.93
CA LYS A 233 9.84 7.48 -14.00
C LYS A 233 10.98 6.48 -13.81
N ASN A 234 11.28 6.11 -12.58
CA ASN A 234 12.50 5.35 -12.24
C ASN A 234 12.25 3.92 -11.76
N LEU A 235 11.01 3.54 -11.45
CA LEU A 235 10.68 2.17 -11.09
C LEU A 235 11.00 1.20 -12.23
N LYS A 236 11.71 0.12 -11.88
CA LYS A 236 11.91 -1.03 -12.79
C LYS A 236 10.55 -1.67 -13.12
N TYR A 237 10.48 -2.36 -14.22
CA TYR A 237 9.28 -3.07 -14.67
C TYR A 237 8.03 -2.16 -14.74
N ARG A 238 8.19 -0.87 -15.07
CA ARG A 238 7.11 0.12 -14.95
C ARG A 238 5.80 -0.32 -15.61
N ASP A 239 5.86 -0.97 -16.77
CA ASP A 239 4.68 -1.49 -17.48
C ASP A 239 4.00 -2.67 -16.78
N ALA A 240 4.74 -3.34 -15.88
CA ALA A 240 4.27 -4.45 -15.05
C ALA A 240 3.96 -4.01 -13.61
N VAL A 241 3.91 -2.71 -13.33
CA VAL A 241 3.64 -2.14 -12.01
C VAL A 241 2.43 -1.23 -12.08
N GLU A 242 1.49 -1.43 -11.18
CA GLU A 242 0.46 -0.45 -10.85
C GLU A 242 1.03 0.43 -9.72
N LEU A 243 1.21 1.71 -10.00
CA LEU A 243 1.65 2.67 -9.00
C LEU A 243 0.43 3.18 -8.24
N SER A 244 0.39 2.91 -6.95
CA SER A 244 -0.73 3.21 -6.06
C SER A 244 -0.36 4.29 -5.06
N LEU A 245 -1.36 5.06 -4.63
CA LEU A 245 -1.22 6.09 -3.59
C LEU A 245 -2.16 5.78 -2.44
N HIS A 246 -1.68 6.06 -1.21
CA HIS A 246 -2.48 6.02 0.00
C HIS A 246 -2.21 7.28 0.81
N CYS A 247 -3.06 8.28 0.66
CA CYS A 247 -2.87 9.58 1.32
C CYS A 247 -3.78 9.70 2.54
N HIS A 248 -3.18 9.92 3.72
CA HIS A 248 -3.91 10.37 4.90
C HIS A 248 -4.29 11.84 4.76
N ASN A 249 -5.15 12.33 5.65
CA ASN A 249 -5.72 13.67 5.57
C ASN A 249 -5.53 14.46 6.87
N ASP A 250 -4.37 14.30 7.52
CA ASP A 250 -4.05 14.91 8.82
C ASP A 250 -3.90 16.43 8.75
N ARG A 251 -3.61 16.99 7.57
CA ARG A 251 -3.59 18.44 7.31
C ARG A 251 -4.80 18.95 6.51
N GLY A 252 -5.68 18.06 6.05
CA GLY A 252 -6.80 18.42 5.20
C GLY A 252 -6.42 18.58 3.71
N THR A 253 -5.27 18.08 3.28
CA THR A 253 -4.79 18.17 1.89
C THR A 253 -4.62 16.83 1.20
N GLY A 254 -5.11 15.74 1.78
CA GLY A 254 -4.99 14.39 1.23
C GLY A 254 -5.64 14.22 -0.14
N VAL A 255 -6.76 14.87 -0.40
CA VAL A 255 -7.40 14.90 -1.74
C VAL A 255 -6.48 15.57 -2.75
N ALA A 256 -5.91 16.72 -2.42
CA ALA A 256 -5.00 17.44 -3.31
C ALA A 256 -3.72 16.62 -3.59
N GLU A 257 -3.14 15.97 -2.59
CA GLU A 257 -2.01 15.06 -2.77
C GLU A 257 -2.35 13.91 -3.73
N THR A 258 -3.52 13.32 -3.56
CA THR A 258 -4.00 12.21 -4.40
C THR A 258 -4.20 12.66 -5.85
N GLU A 259 -4.90 13.78 -6.08
CA GLU A 259 -5.13 14.32 -7.44
C GLU A 259 -3.83 14.65 -8.14
N LEU A 260 -2.92 15.36 -7.50
CA LEU A 260 -1.62 15.69 -8.06
C LEU A 260 -0.73 14.46 -8.26
N GLY A 261 -0.82 13.48 -7.35
CA GLY A 261 -0.12 12.20 -7.50
C GLY A 261 -0.60 11.39 -8.71
N ILE A 262 -1.90 11.43 -9.03
CA ILE A 262 -2.43 10.81 -10.25
C ILE A 262 -1.89 11.53 -11.49
N LEU A 263 -1.87 12.86 -11.51
CA LEU A 263 -1.22 13.62 -12.59
C LEU A 263 0.26 13.26 -12.74
N ALA A 264 0.93 12.96 -11.65
CA ALA A 264 2.35 12.60 -11.61
C ALA A 264 2.65 11.16 -12.07
N GLY A 265 1.61 10.35 -12.34
CA GLY A 265 1.78 9.02 -12.92
C GLY A 265 1.18 7.86 -12.15
N ALA A 266 0.47 8.09 -11.04
CA ALA A 266 -0.19 7.01 -10.32
C ALA A 266 -1.36 6.41 -11.12
N ASP A 267 -1.53 5.10 -10.97
CA ASP A 267 -2.54 4.30 -11.68
C ASP A 267 -3.72 3.91 -10.78
N ARG A 268 -3.53 3.99 -9.46
CA ARG A 268 -4.41 3.39 -8.45
C ARG A 268 -4.42 4.26 -7.18
N VAL A 269 -5.52 4.29 -6.47
CA VAL A 269 -5.68 4.99 -5.19
C VAL A 269 -6.42 4.12 -4.19
N GLU A 270 -5.94 4.20 -2.95
CA GLU A 270 -6.54 3.49 -1.82
C GLU A 270 -6.67 4.37 -0.58
#